data_c0ecaae25a254f6f9646b7a5bf9da209
#
_entry.id   c0ecaae25a254f6f9646b7a5bf9da209
#
_cell.length_a   1.000
_cell.length_b   1.000
_cell.length_c   1.000
_cell.angle_alpha   90.00
_cell.angle_beta   90.00
_cell.angle_gamma   90.00
#
_symmetry.space_group_name_H-M   'P 1'
#
loop_
_entity.id
_entity.type
_entity.pdbx_description
1 polymer ?
#
loop_
_entity_poly.entity_id
_entity_poly.type
_entity_poly.pdbx_seq_one_letter_code
_entity_poly.pdbx_strand_id
1 'polypeptide(L)'
;MTRCAILLCFLLIIPVYIHSQASTADQQTIPQGSADLSTCIQYALDHNPLLEQLRIRDKITRKTIASELSGWLPQIELNANYQNYLRQPVSIFPDFSNPDGPKREVTTGVANTSSIQLGASQTIYSPELVIAGTSARLYKRQSFQSNQELLIDLILNLSKAFYNVLVTQERLNLFLEDRSRIDRSFKDAFSLYESGLNDKIDYQRAQISLNNIDAEIAGTREEIKASYALLKELMGYPHTSAIVVQSDSNIAEKAWLDTSLTVRPGDRVEYQL
;
A
#
# COMPACT_ATOMS: atom_id res chain seq x y z
N MET A 1 32.82 27.02 -42.78
CA MET A 1 32.84 26.36 -41.44
C MET A 1 31.46 26.31 -40.78
N THR A 2 30.38 26.20 -41.56
CA THR A 2 28.97 26.30 -41.07
C THR A 2 28.12 25.06 -41.35
N ARG A 3 28.74 23.92 -41.72
CA ARG A 3 28.00 22.68 -42.04
C ARG A 3 28.10 21.55 -40.99
N CYS A 4 28.90 21.71 -39.94
CA CYS A 4 29.08 20.68 -38.89
C CYS A 4 28.16 20.83 -37.65
N ALA A 5 27.54 22.00 -37.47
CA ALA A 5 26.70 22.28 -36.30
C ALA A 5 25.26 21.77 -36.44
N ILE A 6 24.80 21.43 -37.64
CA ILE A 6 23.40 21.01 -37.89
C ILE A 6 23.20 19.50 -37.68
N LEU A 7 24.26 18.72 -37.73
CA LEU A 7 24.17 17.24 -37.64
C LEU A 7 24.09 16.71 -36.19
N LEU A 8 24.40 17.55 -35.21
CA LEU A 8 24.35 17.14 -33.79
C LEU A 8 22.99 17.35 -33.12
N CYS A 9 22.09 18.15 -33.72
CA CYS A 9 20.74 18.40 -33.18
C CYS A 9 19.66 17.36 -33.58
N PHE A 10 19.98 16.45 -34.51
CA PHE A 10 18.97 15.52 -35.06
C PHE A 10 18.90 14.18 -34.33
N LEU A 11 19.74 13.96 -33.32
CA LEU A 11 19.85 12.64 -32.63
C LEU A 11 19.11 12.56 -31.31
N LEU A 12 18.26 13.55 -30.95
CA LEU A 12 17.57 13.63 -29.66
C LEU A 12 16.04 13.60 -29.74
N ILE A 13 15.46 13.27 -30.90
CA ILE A 13 14.01 13.04 -30.98
C ILE A 13 13.77 11.55 -31.19
N ILE A 14 13.97 10.76 -30.15
CA ILE A 14 13.39 9.43 -30.06
C ILE A 14 11.94 9.62 -29.54
N PRO A 15 10.91 9.33 -30.36
CA PRO A 15 9.55 9.33 -29.86
C PRO A 15 9.43 8.18 -28.85
N VAL A 16 9.33 8.53 -27.57
CA VAL A 16 8.93 7.58 -26.54
C VAL A 16 7.48 7.21 -26.81
N TYR A 17 7.28 6.15 -27.56
CA TYR A 17 5.97 5.49 -27.64
C TYR A 17 5.66 4.91 -26.25
N ILE A 18 4.92 5.67 -25.46
CA ILE A 18 4.29 5.16 -24.25
C ILE A 18 3.20 4.18 -24.71
N HIS A 19 3.54 2.90 -24.78
CA HIS A 19 2.55 1.85 -24.84
C HIS A 19 1.91 1.78 -23.46
N SER A 20 0.79 2.47 -23.29
CA SER A 20 -0.17 2.16 -22.24
C SER A 20 -0.76 0.80 -22.57
N GLN A 21 -0.11 -0.26 -22.14
CA GLN A 21 -0.74 -1.57 -22.05
C GLN A 21 -1.74 -1.48 -20.91
N ALA A 22 -2.99 -1.20 -21.22
CA ALA A 22 -4.10 -1.56 -20.37
C ALA A 22 -4.05 -3.09 -20.26
N SER A 23 -3.44 -3.57 -19.17
CA SER A 23 -3.57 -4.96 -18.77
C SER A 23 -5.06 -5.20 -18.53
N THR A 24 -5.73 -5.84 -19.47
CA THR A 24 -6.97 -6.54 -19.23
C THR A 24 -6.61 -7.63 -18.23
N ALA A 25 -6.71 -7.29 -16.94
CA ALA A 25 -6.66 -8.28 -15.88
C ALA A 25 -7.79 -9.27 -16.18
N ASP A 26 -7.41 -10.48 -16.50
CA ASP A 26 -8.30 -11.62 -16.64
C ASP A 26 -9.08 -11.71 -15.32
N GLN A 27 -10.35 -11.29 -15.35
CA GLN A 27 -11.22 -11.30 -14.18
C GLN A 27 -11.60 -12.75 -13.92
N GLN A 28 -10.69 -13.49 -13.31
CA GLN A 28 -11.02 -14.78 -12.74
C GLN A 28 -11.97 -14.51 -11.55
N THR A 29 -13.24 -14.44 -11.85
CA THR A 29 -14.29 -14.48 -10.83
C THR A 29 -14.19 -15.82 -10.12
N ILE A 30 -14.23 -15.79 -8.77
CA ILE A 30 -14.44 -17.01 -7.98
C ILE A 30 -15.62 -17.74 -8.63
N PRO A 31 -15.52 -19.05 -8.93
CA PRO A 31 -16.64 -19.81 -9.45
C PRO A 31 -17.89 -19.50 -8.59
N GLN A 32 -19.05 -19.28 -9.21
CA GLN A 32 -20.31 -18.91 -8.53
C GLN A 32 -20.73 -20.02 -7.56
N GLY A 33 -19.97 -20.19 -6.49
CA GLY A 33 -20.13 -21.11 -5.37
C GLY A 33 -19.85 -20.38 -4.08
N SER A 34 -20.31 -20.97 -3.01
CA SER A 34 -19.99 -20.49 -1.66
C SER A 34 -18.49 -20.39 -1.45
N ALA A 35 -18.01 -19.21 -1.11
CA ALA A 35 -16.62 -18.99 -0.78
C ALA A 35 -16.36 -19.42 0.67
N ASP A 36 -15.50 -20.42 0.83
CA ASP A 36 -14.91 -20.83 2.10
C ASP A 36 -13.69 -19.92 2.42
N LEU A 37 -13.29 -19.89 3.69
CA LEU A 37 -12.15 -19.11 4.17
C LEU A 37 -10.86 -19.43 3.39
N SER A 38 -10.60 -20.71 3.12
CA SER A 38 -9.43 -21.16 2.36
C SER A 38 -9.42 -20.60 0.94
N THR A 39 -10.58 -20.60 0.28
CA THR A 39 -10.76 -20.05 -1.07
C THR A 39 -10.55 -18.52 -1.07
N CYS A 40 -11.07 -17.83 -0.05
CA CYS A 40 -10.87 -16.38 0.11
C CYS A 40 -9.40 -16.03 0.32
N ILE A 41 -8.68 -16.80 1.16
CA ILE A 41 -7.25 -16.60 1.39
C ILE A 41 -6.47 -16.84 0.11
N GLN A 42 -6.73 -17.93 -0.60
CA GLN A 42 -6.02 -18.25 -1.83
C GLN A 42 -6.25 -17.20 -2.91
N TYR A 43 -7.48 -16.74 -3.08
CA TYR A 43 -7.80 -15.66 -3.99
C TYR A 43 -7.06 -14.37 -3.63
N ALA A 44 -7.03 -14.00 -2.33
CA ALA A 44 -6.28 -12.84 -1.87
C ALA A 44 -4.77 -12.95 -2.15
N LEU A 45 -4.19 -14.15 -1.97
CA LEU A 45 -2.78 -14.40 -2.28
C LEU A 45 -2.46 -14.28 -3.78
N ASP A 46 -3.43 -14.46 -4.65
CA ASP A 46 -3.22 -14.37 -6.10
C ASP A 46 -3.53 -12.96 -6.65
N HIS A 47 -4.45 -12.21 -6.03
CA HIS A 47 -5.01 -10.99 -6.62
C HIS A 47 -4.83 -9.73 -5.78
N ASN A 48 -4.45 -9.84 -4.49
CA ASN A 48 -4.33 -8.64 -3.65
C ASN A 48 -3.12 -7.78 -4.08
N PRO A 49 -3.33 -6.48 -4.35
CA PRO A 49 -2.27 -5.56 -4.76
C PRO A 49 -1.09 -5.47 -3.77
N LEU A 50 -1.32 -5.77 -2.48
CA LEU A 50 -0.26 -5.80 -1.46
C LEU A 50 0.86 -6.77 -1.84
N LEU A 51 0.53 -7.93 -2.42
CA LEU A 51 1.54 -8.92 -2.81
C LEU A 51 2.46 -8.42 -3.92
N GLU A 52 1.92 -7.68 -4.88
CA GLU A 52 2.77 -7.05 -5.89
C GLU A 52 3.63 -5.95 -5.28
N GLN A 53 3.10 -5.18 -4.33
CA GLN A 53 3.90 -4.21 -3.55
C GLN A 53 5.05 -4.90 -2.79
N LEU A 54 4.82 -6.06 -2.16
CA LEU A 54 5.88 -6.82 -1.47
C LEU A 54 6.96 -7.30 -2.44
N ARG A 55 6.58 -7.77 -3.64
CA ARG A 55 7.53 -8.15 -4.70
C ARG A 55 8.36 -6.96 -5.18
N ILE A 56 7.71 -5.81 -5.37
CA ILE A 56 8.41 -4.57 -5.76
C ILE A 56 9.35 -4.12 -4.64
N ARG A 57 8.93 -4.20 -3.38
CA ARG A 57 9.76 -3.86 -2.21
C ARG A 57 11.01 -4.72 -2.12
N ASP A 58 10.90 -6.03 -2.38
CA ASP A 58 12.08 -6.91 -2.45
C ASP A 58 13.03 -6.49 -3.58
N LYS A 59 12.49 -6.15 -4.77
CA LYS A 59 13.30 -5.62 -5.87
C LYS A 59 13.99 -4.30 -5.49
N ILE A 60 13.29 -3.39 -4.82
CA ILE A 60 13.86 -2.12 -4.33
C ILE A 60 15.00 -2.42 -3.36
N THR A 61 14.79 -3.26 -2.35
CA THR A 61 15.82 -3.62 -1.38
C THR A 61 17.08 -4.15 -2.05
N ARG A 62 16.94 -5.05 -3.02
CA ARG A 62 18.07 -5.58 -3.80
C ARG A 62 18.79 -4.49 -4.59
N LYS A 63 18.06 -3.55 -5.19
CA LYS A 63 18.64 -2.45 -5.97
C LYS A 63 19.30 -1.41 -5.07
N THR A 64 18.73 -1.13 -3.90
CA THR A 64 19.35 -0.26 -2.89
C THR A 64 20.69 -0.84 -2.43
N ILE A 65 20.73 -2.13 -2.08
CA ILE A 65 21.98 -2.81 -1.72
C ILE A 65 23.00 -2.71 -2.86
N ALA A 66 22.59 -2.97 -4.11
CA ALA A 66 23.48 -2.87 -5.26
C ALA A 66 23.96 -1.44 -5.49
N SER A 67 23.11 -0.44 -5.26
CA SER A 67 23.47 0.98 -5.35
C SER A 67 24.51 1.37 -4.31
N GLU A 68 24.31 0.96 -3.05
CA GLU A 68 25.27 1.23 -1.98
C GLU A 68 26.63 0.58 -2.26
N LEU A 69 26.63 -0.66 -2.76
CA LEU A 69 27.85 -1.38 -3.10
C LEU A 69 28.49 -0.87 -4.41
N SER A 70 27.78 -0.08 -5.21
CA SER A 70 28.33 0.47 -6.46
C SER A 70 29.48 1.45 -6.23
N GLY A 71 29.64 1.95 -5.00
CA GLY A 71 30.78 2.77 -4.61
C GLY A 71 32.14 2.07 -4.79
N TRP A 72 32.18 0.72 -4.90
CA TRP A 72 33.38 -0.04 -5.27
C TRP A 72 33.70 0.04 -6.77
N LEU A 73 32.74 0.40 -7.62
CA LEU A 73 32.93 0.49 -9.05
C LEU A 73 33.58 1.83 -9.43
N PRO A 74 34.33 1.87 -10.54
CA PRO A 74 34.82 3.13 -11.07
C PRO A 74 33.65 4.10 -11.35
N GLN A 75 33.75 5.31 -10.82
CA GLN A 75 32.81 6.40 -11.07
C GLN A 75 33.36 7.25 -12.20
N ILE A 76 32.60 7.39 -13.27
CA ILE A 76 32.94 8.20 -14.43
C ILE A 76 31.98 9.38 -14.47
N GLU A 77 32.53 10.59 -14.47
CA GLU A 77 31.75 11.82 -14.53
C GLU A 77 32.19 12.70 -15.72
N LEU A 78 31.22 13.27 -16.38
CA LEU A 78 31.43 14.24 -17.43
C LEU A 78 30.78 15.57 -17.03
N ASN A 79 31.61 16.55 -16.77
CA ASN A 79 31.19 17.90 -16.43
C ASN A 79 31.38 18.82 -17.64
N ALA A 80 30.30 19.44 -18.08
CA ALA A 80 30.34 20.47 -19.12
C ALA A 80 29.81 21.77 -18.54
N ASN A 81 30.62 22.81 -18.58
CA ASN A 81 30.24 24.15 -18.14
C ASN A 81 30.43 25.17 -19.25
N TYR A 82 29.42 26.00 -19.44
CA TYR A 82 29.48 27.17 -20.32
C TYR A 82 29.08 28.40 -19.54
N GLN A 83 29.97 29.38 -19.49
CA GLN A 83 29.79 30.63 -18.80
C GLN A 83 29.92 31.81 -19.78
N ASN A 84 28.88 32.63 -19.81
CA ASN A 84 28.85 33.89 -20.54
C ASN A 84 28.79 35.04 -19.54
N TYR A 85 29.77 35.94 -19.63
CA TYR A 85 29.78 37.14 -18.82
C TYR A 85 29.06 38.26 -19.56
N LEU A 86 27.88 38.66 -19.11
CA LEU A 86 27.17 39.85 -19.62
C LEU A 86 27.96 41.12 -19.36
N ARG A 87 28.79 41.16 -18.33
CA ARG A 87 29.75 42.20 -18.04
C ARG A 87 31.04 41.54 -17.58
N GLN A 88 32.11 41.80 -18.29
CA GLN A 88 33.42 41.21 -17.99
C GLN A 88 33.95 41.75 -16.65
N PRO A 89 34.64 40.95 -15.84
CA PRO A 89 35.27 41.40 -14.62
C PRO A 89 36.38 42.38 -14.94
N VAL A 90 36.48 43.46 -14.16
CA VAL A 90 37.48 44.49 -14.26
C VAL A 90 38.41 44.40 -13.08
N SER A 91 39.69 44.33 -13.33
CA SER A 91 40.74 44.40 -12.30
C SER A 91 41.35 45.80 -12.25
N ILE A 92 41.52 46.30 -11.07
CA ILE A 92 42.11 47.64 -10.83
C ILE A 92 43.59 47.47 -10.51
N PHE A 93 44.42 47.98 -11.39
CA PHE A 93 45.90 47.97 -11.18
C PHE A 93 46.42 49.38 -10.85
N PRO A 94 47.34 49.49 -9.91
CA PRO A 94 48.08 50.76 -9.70
C PRO A 94 48.91 51.06 -10.95
N ASP A 95 49.02 52.34 -11.29
CA ASP A 95 49.92 52.75 -12.34
C ASP A 95 51.35 52.75 -11.79
N PHE A 96 52.17 51.81 -12.25
CA PHE A 96 53.56 51.65 -11.79
C PHE A 96 54.44 52.81 -12.22
N SER A 97 54.03 53.63 -13.21
CA SER A 97 54.76 54.82 -13.63
C SER A 97 54.41 56.06 -12.80
N ASN A 98 53.26 56.06 -12.14
CA ASN A 98 52.84 57.15 -11.25
C ASN A 98 52.02 56.56 -10.09
N PRO A 99 52.67 56.16 -8.94
CA PRO A 99 52.02 55.50 -7.84
C PRO A 99 50.87 56.27 -7.17
N ASP A 100 50.91 57.61 -7.26
CA ASP A 100 49.86 58.51 -6.71
C ASP A 100 48.82 58.94 -7.75
N GLY A 101 48.89 58.35 -9.00
CA GLY A 101 47.98 58.63 -10.10
C GLY A 101 46.70 57.84 -10.01
N PRO A 102 45.72 58.13 -10.90
CA PRO A 102 44.46 57.41 -10.97
C PRO A 102 44.69 55.93 -11.31
N LYS A 103 44.07 55.04 -10.57
CA LYS A 103 44.14 53.58 -10.79
C LYS A 103 43.60 53.25 -12.17
N ARG A 104 44.30 52.38 -12.89
CA ARG A 104 43.89 51.93 -14.22
C ARG A 104 42.99 50.74 -14.15
N GLU A 105 41.79 50.85 -14.71
CA GLU A 105 40.84 49.73 -14.87
C GLU A 105 41.24 48.94 -16.13
N VAL A 106 41.46 47.63 -15.95
CA VAL A 106 41.76 46.69 -17.03
C VAL A 106 40.73 45.60 -17.02
N THR A 107 40.03 45.44 -18.13
CA THR A 107 39.10 44.32 -18.30
C THR A 107 39.90 43.02 -18.33
N THR A 108 39.65 42.17 -17.36
CA THR A 108 40.39 40.92 -17.20
C THR A 108 39.44 39.75 -17.49
N GLY A 109 39.77 38.92 -18.48
CA GLY A 109 39.00 37.72 -18.80
C GLY A 109 38.39 37.73 -20.21
N VAL A 110 37.74 36.67 -20.54
CA VAL A 110 37.03 36.46 -21.82
C VAL A 110 35.52 36.46 -21.58
N ALA A 111 34.76 36.96 -22.57
CA ALA A 111 33.33 37.05 -22.48
C ALA A 111 32.64 35.67 -22.37
N ASN A 112 33.23 34.68 -23.00
CA ASN A 112 32.70 33.31 -23.02
C ASN A 112 33.77 32.32 -22.62
N THR A 113 33.44 31.47 -21.69
CA THR A 113 34.29 30.35 -21.25
C THR A 113 33.50 29.06 -21.35
N SER A 114 34.06 28.08 -22.01
CA SER A 114 33.52 26.72 -22.03
C SER A 114 34.58 25.74 -21.54
N SER A 115 34.17 24.83 -20.66
CA SER A 115 35.04 23.75 -20.18
C SER A 115 34.30 22.44 -20.22
N ILE A 116 34.99 21.41 -20.69
CA ILE A 116 34.52 20.03 -20.65
C ILE A 116 35.57 19.24 -19.87
N GLN A 117 35.14 18.57 -18.81
CA GLN A 117 36.03 17.78 -17.97
C GLN A 117 35.49 16.38 -17.86
N LEU A 118 36.28 15.39 -18.22
CA LEU A 118 36.01 13.98 -17.98
C LEU A 118 36.86 13.54 -16.77
N GLY A 119 36.20 13.10 -15.71
CA GLY A 119 36.84 12.56 -14.52
C GLY A 119 36.56 11.08 -14.38
N ALA A 120 37.50 10.33 -13.86
CA ALA A 120 37.33 8.96 -13.42
C ALA A 120 37.93 8.81 -12.03
N SER A 121 37.12 8.28 -11.09
CA SER A 121 37.58 8.02 -9.72
C SER A 121 37.15 6.62 -9.29
N GLN A 122 37.98 5.96 -8.50
CA GLN A 122 37.64 4.66 -7.94
C GLN A 122 38.06 4.61 -6.48
N THR A 123 37.13 4.21 -5.64
CA THR A 123 37.40 3.97 -4.22
C THR A 123 38.17 2.67 -4.05
N ILE A 124 39.38 2.74 -3.48
CA ILE A 124 40.21 1.55 -3.20
C ILE A 124 39.85 0.99 -1.81
N TYR A 125 39.59 1.86 -0.87
CA TYR A 125 39.18 1.48 0.50
C TYR A 125 38.23 2.52 1.10
N SER A 126 37.12 2.04 1.65
CA SER A 126 36.18 2.86 2.44
C SER A 126 35.58 1.97 3.54
N PRO A 127 35.69 2.38 4.81
CA PRO A 127 35.06 1.67 5.93
C PRO A 127 33.56 1.53 5.77
N GLU A 128 32.88 2.54 5.20
CA GLU A 128 31.45 2.54 4.96
C GLU A 128 31.05 1.43 3.98
N LEU A 129 31.81 1.26 2.90
CA LEU A 129 31.54 0.23 1.89
C LEU A 129 31.81 -1.18 2.44
N VAL A 130 32.80 -1.35 3.32
CA VAL A 130 33.03 -2.62 4.01
C VAL A 130 31.85 -2.96 4.92
N ILE A 131 31.38 -2.00 5.71
CA ILE A 131 30.21 -2.18 6.58
C ILE A 131 28.96 -2.46 5.74
N ALA A 132 28.71 -1.71 4.67
CA ALA A 132 27.61 -1.93 3.75
C ALA A 132 27.64 -3.36 3.16
N GLY A 133 28.80 -3.85 2.75
CA GLY A 133 28.97 -5.20 2.22
C GLY A 133 28.67 -6.29 3.24
N THR A 134 29.15 -6.14 4.48
CA THR A 134 28.93 -7.11 5.55
C THR A 134 27.49 -7.10 6.06
N SER A 135 26.85 -5.94 6.15
CA SER A 135 25.46 -5.79 6.60
C SER A 135 24.41 -6.05 5.52
N ALA A 136 24.79 -6.09 4.24
CA ALA A 136 23.86 -6.31 3.12
C ALA A 136 22.99 -7.58 3.29
N ARG A 137 23.61 -8.67 3.80
CA ARG A 137 22.92 -9.93 4.07
C ARG A 137 21.87 -9.77 5.17
N LEU A 138 22.21 -9.06 6.23
CA LEU A 138 21.29 -8.80 7.34
C LEU A 138 20.10 -7.94 6.89
N TYR A 139 20.38 -6.89 6.13
CA TYR A 139 19.37 -6.00 5.57
C TYR A 139 18.37 -6.72 4.65
N LYS A 140 18.89 -7.63 3.81
CA LYS A 140 18.05 -8.49 2.97
C LYS A 140 17.18 -9.43 3.79
N ARG A 141 17.72 -10.02 4.86
CA ARG A 141 16.99 -10.90 5.77
C ARG A 141 15.88 -10.12 6.49
N GLN A 142 16.19 -8.95 7.02
CA GLN A 142 15.22 -8.06 7.67
C GLN A 142 14.06 -7.70 6.71
N SER A 143 14.37 -7.30 5.47
CA SER A 143 13.35 -6.98 4.47
C SER A 143 12.45 -8.18 4.17
N PHE A 144 13.03 -9.38 4.08
CA PHE A 144 12.26 -10.62 3.87
C PHE A 144 11.31 -10.90 5.05
N GLN A 145 11.81 -10.77 6.29
CA GLN A 145 10.99 -10.99 7.50
C GLN A 145 9.86 -9.97 7.61
N SER A 146 10.14 -8.69 7.35
CA SER A 146 9.10 -7.64 7.31
C SER A 146 8.02 -7.92 6.25
N ASN A 147 8.39 -8.50 5.10
CA ASN A 147 7.41 -8.89 4.09
C ASN A 147 6.56 -10.10 4.55
N GLN A 148 7.17 -11.06 5.28
CA GLN A 148 6.42 -12.18 5.87
C GLN A 148 5.42 -11.72 6.95
N GLU A 149 5.81 -10.77 7.80
CA GLU A 149 4.94 -10.16 8.79
C GLU A 149 3.69 -9.55 8.13
N LEU A 150 3.88 -8.72 7.09
CA LEU A 150 2.76 -8.12 6.35
C LEU A 150 1.83 -9.15 5.69
N LEU A 151 2.39 -10.27 5.24
CA LEU A 151 1.60 -11.37 4.70
C LEU A 151 0.74 -12.05 5.77
N ILE A 152 1.33 -12.29 6.94
CA ILE A 152 0.62 -12.87 8.09
C ILE A 152 -0.51 -11.93 8.53
N ASP A 153 -0.25 -10.63 8.61
CA ASP A 153 -1.23 -9.61 8.96
C ASP A 153 -2.39 -9.56 7.94
N LEU A 154 -2.10 -9.68 6.66
CA LEU A 154 -3.13 -9.76 5.63
C LEU A 154 -4.06 -10.96 5.87
N ILE A 155 -3.48 -12.16 6.07
CA ILE A 155 -4.25 -13.38 6.31
C ILE A 155 -5.09 -13.26 7.60
N LEU A 156 -4.51 -12.70 8.64
CA LEU A 156 -5.21 -12.48 9.92
C LEU A 156 -6.40 -11.52 9.76
N ASN A 157 -6.19 -10.39 9.09
CA ASN A 157 -7.24 -9.40 8.88
C ASN A 157 -8.33 -9.93 7.94
N LEU A 158 -7.96 -10.67 6.90
CA LEU A 158 -8.90 -11.34 6.02
C LEU A 158 -9.75 -12.36 6.78
N SER A 159 -9.13 -13.18 7.63
CA SER A 159 -9.85 -14.16 8.45
C SER A 159 -10.83 -13.47 9.40
N LYS A 160 -10.41 -12.38 10.06
CA LYS A 160 -11.30 -11.58 10.92
C LYS A 160 -12.48 -11.00 10.13
N ALA A 161 -12.25 -10.46 8.94
CA ALA A 161 -13.30 -9.91 8.09
C ALA A 161 -14.28 -11.00 7.63
N PHE A 162 -13.78 -12.18 7.27
CA PHE A 162 -14.59 -13.33 6.90
C PHE A 162 -15.53 -13.76 8.02
N TYR A 163 -14.99 -13.96 9.23
CA TYR A 163 -15.83 -14.33 10.38
C TYR A 163 -16.77 -13.21 10.80
N ASN A 164 -16.40 -11.94 10.63
CA ASN A 164 -17.29 -10.82 10.91
C ASN A 164 -18.52 -10.84 9.99
N VAL A 165 -18.36 -11.18 8.70
CA VAL A 165 -19.50 -11.38 7.79
C VAL A 165 -20.44 -12.46 8.32
N LEU A 166 -19.89 -13.63 8.70
CA LEU A 166 -20.70 -14.75 9.20
C LEU A 166 -21.45 -14.38 10.49
N VAL A 167 -20.76 -13.76 11.45
CA VAL A 167 -21.37 -13.33 12.73
C VAL A 167 -22.48 -12.30 12.50
N THR A 168 -22.28 -11.35 11.57
CA THR A 168 -23.29 -10.33 11.29
C THR A 168 -24.49 -10.92 10.55
N GLN A 169 -24.28 -11.91 9.68
CA GLN A 169 -25.38 -12.65 9.04
C GLN A 169 -26.20 -13.44 10.08
N GLU A 170 -25.53 -14.12 10.99
CA GLU A 170 -26.23 -14.88 12.03
C GLU A 170 -27.00 -13.97 12.99
N ARG A 171 -26.43 -12.81 13.33
CA ARG A 171 -27.13 -11.79 14.11
C ARG A 171 -28.41 -11.30 13.42
N LEU A 172 -28.38 -11.13 12.08
CA LEU A 172 -29.60 -10.79 11.33
C LEU A 172 -30.66 -11.90 11.45
N ASN A 173 -30.26 -13.18 11.37
CA ASN A 173 -31.18 -14.30 11.53
C ASN A 173 -31.83 -14.29 12.91
N LEU A 174 -31.06 -14.08 13.97
CA LEU A 174 -31.56 -13.97 15.34
C LEU A 174 -32.55 -12.79 15.48
N PHE A 175 -32.25 -11.63 14.92
CA PHE A 175 -33.16 -10.48 14.96
C PHE A 175 -34.46 -10.74 14.18
N LEU A 176 -34.43 -11.49 13.09
CA LEU A 176 -35.65 -11.88 12.37
C LEU A 176 -36.51 -12.84 13.17
N GLU A 177 -35.91 -13.77 13.91
CA GLU A 177 -36.65 -14.66 14.82
C GLU A 177 -37.23 -13.87 16.00
N ASP A 178 -36.47 -12.97 16.62
CA ASP A 178 -36.92 -12.10 17.69
C ASP A 178 -38.08 -11.21 17.24
N ARG A 179 -37.98 -10.62 16.05
CA ARG A 179 -39.07 -9.85 15.45
C ARG A 179 -40.37 -10.66 15.38
N SER A 180 -40.27 -11.91 14.93
CA SER A 180 -41.45 -12.80 14.86
C SER A 180 -42.09 -13.05 16.22
N ARG A 181 -41.30 -13.17 17.31
CA ARG A 181 -41.79 -13.31 18.67
C ARG A 181 -42.42 -12.01 19.19
N ILE A 182 -41.77 -10.87 18.97
CA ILE A 182 -42.28 -9.56 19.37
C ILE A 182 -43.56 -9.20 18.63
N ASP A 183 -43.68 -9.50 17.32
CA ASP A 183 -44.87 -9.28 16.53
C ASP A 183 -46.09 -10.07 17.06
N ARG A 184 -45.86 -11.30 17.46
CA ARG A 184 -46.91 -12.11 18.14
C ARG A 184 -47.35 -11.47 19.44
N SER A 185 -46.39 -11.06 20.30
CA SER A 185 -46.67 -10.40 21.58
C SER A 185 -47.44 -9.07 21.37
N PHE A 186 -47.10 -8.32 20.34
CA PHE A 186 -47.81 -7.10 19.97
C PHE A 186 -49.25 -7.37 19.57
N LYS A 187 -49.50 -8.40 18.72
CA LYS A 187 -50.85 -8.80 18.30
C LYS A 187 -51.70 -9.27 19.45
N ASP A 188 -51.14 -10.05 20.38
CA ASP A 188 -51.82 -10.52 21.58
C ASP A 188 -52.19 -9.36 22.50
N ALA A 189 -51.26 -8.45 22.79
CA ALA A 189 -51.51 -7.25 23.60
C ALA A 189 -52.55 -6.32 22.98
N PHE A 190 -52.53 -6.18 21.65
CA PHE A 190 -53.48 -5.35 20.91
C PHE A 190 -54.89 -5.96 20.95
N SER A 191 -55.05 -7.30 20.80
CA SER A 191 -56.30 -7.98 20.88
C SER A 191 -56.91 -7.92 22.30
N LEU A 192 -56.10 -8.03 23.35
CA LEU A 192 -56.54 -7.84 24.75
C LEU A 192 -57.02 -6.42 25.02
N TYR A 193 -56.36 -5.42 24.44
CA TYR A 193 -56.80 -4.03 24.51
C TYR A 193 -58.14 -3.81 23.78
N GLU A 194 -58.30 -4.32 22.55
CA GLU A 194 -59.56 -4.20 21.81
C GLU A 194 -60.75 -4.86 22.54
N SER A 195 -60.50 -5.95 23.24
CA SER A 195 -61.51 -6.62 24.08
C SER A 195 -61.74 -5.96 25.44
N GLY A 196 -61.05 -4.85 25.74
CA GLY A 196 -61.21 -4.13 27.02
C GLY A 196 -60.58 -4.82 28.22
N LEU A 197 -59.77 -5.87 28.01
CA LEU A 197 -59.18 -6.67 29.09
C LEU A 197 -57.80 -6.14 29.52
N ASN A 198 -57.19 -5.24 28.75
CA ASN A 198 -55.84 -4.71 29.06
C ASN A 198 -55.72 -3.23 28.77
N ASP A 199 -54.71 -2.57 29.37
CA ASP A 199 -54.47 -1.12 29.21
C ASP A 199 -53.78 -0.82 27.87
N LYS A 200 -54.03 0.38 27.35
CA LYS A 200 -53.36 0.95 26.16
C LYS A 200 -51.85 0.94 26.25
N ILE A 201 -51.32 1.11 27.43
CA ILE A 201 -49.88 1.20 27.71
C ILE A 201 -49.16 -0.10 27.26
N ASP A 202 -49.78 -1.27 27.47
CA ASP A 202 -49.15 -2.56 27.21
C ASP A 202 -48.93 -2.82 25.71
N TYR A 203 -49.95 -2.57 24.86
CA TYR A 203 -49.76 -2.73 23.43
C TYR A 203 -48.79 -1.61 22.85
N GLN A 204 -48.82 -0.40 23.44
CA GLN A 204 -47.88 0.64 23.01
C GLN A 204 -46.42 0.29 23.32
N ARG A 205 -46.15 -0.34 24.46
CA ARG A 205 -44.82 -0.89 24.80
C ARG A 205 -44.39 -1.96 23.81
N ALA A 206 -45.31 -2.89 23.48
CA ALA A 206 -45.04 -3.93 22.49
C ALA A 206 -44.76 -3.32 21.09
N GLN A 207 -45.49 -2.27 20.71
CA GLN A 207 -45.25 -1.56 19.43
C GLN A 207 -43.90 -0.87 19.41
N ILE A 208 -43.49 -0.23 20.49
CA ILE A 208 -42.15 0.36 20.61
C ILE A 208 -41.08 -0.69 20.44
N SER A 209 -41.27 -1.85 21.08
CA SER A 209 -40.32 -2.98 20.95
C SER A 209 -40.23 -3.51 19.51
N LEU A 210 -41.37 -3.58 18.80
CA LEU A 210 -41.42 -3.97 17.40
C LEU A 210 -40.69 -2.95 16.49
N ASN A 211 -40.91 -1.65 16.72
CA ASN A 211 -40.21 -0.62 15.97
C ASN A 211 -38.70 -0.63 16.21
N ASN A 212 -38.27 -0.90 17.45
CA ASN A 212 -36.85 -0.99 17.79
C ASN A 212 -36.19 -2.16 17.08
N ILE A 213 -36.81 -3.36 17.11
CA ILE A 213 -36.23 -4.53 16.41
C ILE A 213 -36.20 -4.34 14.87
N ASP A 214 -37.21 -3.66 14.29
CA ASP A 214 -37.19 -3.30 12.87
C ASP A 214 -36.05 -2.36 12.54
N ALA A 215 -35.73 -1.40 13.42
CA ALA A 215 -34.57 -0.52 13.26
C ALA A 215 -33.25 -1.30 13.35
N GLU A 216 -33.13 -2.24 14.31
CA GLU A 216 -31.95 -3.11 14.45
C GLU A 216 -31.74 -3.99 13.21
N ILE A 217 -32.81 -4.55 12.64
CA ILE A 217 -32.76 -5.33 11.40
C ILE A 217 -32.27 -4.46 10.24
N ALA A 218 -32.80 -3.23 10.11
CA ALA A 218 -32.37 -2.32 9.04
C ALA A 218 -30.90 -1.96 9.19
N GLY A 219 -30.45 -1.60 10.40
CA GLY A 219 -29.04 -1.30 10.69
C GLY A 219 -28.12 -2.49 10.39
N THR A 220 -28.49 -3.69 10.84
CA THR A 220 -27.68 -4.91 10.61
C THR A 220 -27.56 -5.27 9.12
N ARG A 221 -28.59 -5.01 8.32
CA ARG A 221 -28.50 -5.20 6.86
C ARG A 221 -27.46 -4.31 6.22
N GLU A 222 -27.35 -3.06 6.64
CA GLU A 222 -26.32 -2.16 6.13
C GLU A 222 -24.93 -2.56 6.65
N GLU A 223 -24.83 -3.02 7.90
CA GLU A 223 -23.58 -3.55 8.47
C GLU A 223 -23.08 -4.78 7.71
N ILE A 224 -23.96 -5.68 7.25
CA ILE A 224 -23.60 -6.81 6.39
C ILE A 224 -22.98 -6.30 5.09
N LYS A 225 -23.54 -5.28 4.44
CA LYS A 225 -22.99 -4.71 3.22
C LYS A 225 -21.59 -4.14 3.45
N ALA A 226 -21.39 -3.43 4.55
CA ALA A 226 -20.09 -2.89 4.94
C ALA A 226 -19.06 -4.00 5.21
N SER A 227 -19.46 -5.07 5.91
CA SER A 227 -18.60 -6.22 6.19
C SER A 227 -18.18 -6.95 4.90
N TYR A 228 -19.09 -7.11 3.94
CA TYR A 228 -18.75 -7.65 2.62
C TYR A 228 -17.83 -6.74 1.82
N ALA A 229 -18.01 -5.42 1.90
CA ALA A 229 -17.14 -4.47 1.22
C ALA A 229 -15.70 -4.56 1.76
N LEU A 230 -15.53 -4.63 3.08
CA LEU A 230 -14.23 -4.81 3.71
C LEU A 230 -13.58 -6.14 3.32
N LEU A 231 -14.34 -7.24 3.30
CA LEU A 231 -13.84 -8.55 2.89
C LEU A 231 -13.34 -8.51 1.44
N LYS A 232 -14.12 -7.92 0.52
CA LYS A 232 -13.74 -7.77 -0.89
C LYS A 232 -12.49 -6.91 -1.05
N GLU A 233 -12.36 -5.83 -0.30
CA GLU A 233 -11.18 -4.97 -0.29
C GLU A 233 -9.92 -5.75 0.09
N LEU A 234 -9.99 -6.51 1.21
CA LEU A 234 -8.87 -7.33 1.67
C LEU A 234 -8.51 -8.47 0.72
N MET A 235 -9.47 -8.97 -0.04
CA MET A 235 -9.24 -9.97 -1.08
C MET A 235 -8.67 -9.37 -2.38
N GLY A 236 -8.82 -8.06 -2.61
CA GLY A 236 -8.62 -7.47 -3.94
C GLY A 236 -9.72 -7.87 -4.93
N TYR A 237 -10.93 -8.21 -4.43
CA TYR A 237 -12.05 -8.66 -5.24
C TYR A 237 -12.88 -7.47 -5.75
N PRO A 238 -13.37 -7.49 -7.01
CA PRO A 238 -14.17 -6.40 -7.55
C PRO A 238 -15.43 -6.14 -6.73
N HIS A 239 -15.68 -4.91 -6.32
CA HIS A 239 -16.84 -4.55 -5.49
C HIS A 239 -18.18 -4.83 -6.18
N THR A 240 -18.22 -4.79 -7.52
CA THR A 240 -19.41 -5.03 -8.33
C THR A 240 -19.84 -6.49 -8.41
N SER A 241 -18.91 -7.42 -8.17
CA SER A 241 -19.16 -8.86 -8.28
C SER A 241 -19.79 -9.39 -6.97
N ALA A 242 -20.80 -10.23 -7.09
CA ALA A 242 -21.41 -10.89 -5.93
C ALA A 242 -20.50 -11.99 -5.39
N ILE A 243 -20.43 -12.10 -4.08
CA ILE A 243 -19.80 -13.21 -3.36
C ILE A 243 -20.74 -13.68 -2.27
N VAL A 244 -20.86 -14.99 -2.09
CA VAL A 244 -21.62 -15.60 -1.01
C VAL A 244 -20.63 -16.32 -0.11
N VAL A 245 -20.58 -15.91 1.15
CA VAL A 245 -19.75 -16.54 2.18
C VAL A 245 -20.57 -17.64 2.84
N GLN A 246 -20.00 -18.85 2.93
CA GLN A 246 -20.60 -19.94 3.70
C GLN A 246 -19.67 -20.39 4.80
N SER A 247 -20.26 -20.66 5.96
CA SER A 247 -19.57 -21.32 7.05
C SER A 247 -19.51 -22.82 6.78
N ASP A 248 -18.33 -23.42 6.96
CA ASP A 248 -18.28 -24.87 7.19
C ASP A 248 -19.02 -25.14 8.51
N SER A 249 -20.13 -25.88 8.45
CA SER A 249 -21.02 -26.16 9.58
C SER A 249 -20.32 -26.81 10.79
N ASN A 250 -19.09 -27.29 10.61
CA ASN A 250 -18.27 -27.93 11.64
C ASN A 250 -17.22 -27.01 12.28
N ILE A 251 -17.25 -25.69 11.98
CA ILE A 251 -16.23 -24.77 12.54
C ILE A 251 -16.31 -24.70 14.06
N ALA A 252 -17.52 -24.66 14.63
CA ALA A 252 -17.70 -24.62 16.07
C ALA A 252 -17.19 -25.92 16.77
N GLU A 253 -17.27 -27.05 16.09
CA GLU A 253 -16.82 -28.34 16.59
C GLU A 253 -15.31 -28.54 16.40
N LYS A 254 -14.73 -27.99 15.33
CA LYS A 254 -13.28 -27.97 15.07
C LYS A 254 -12.53 -26.89 15.85
N ALA A 255 -13.22 -25.87 16.34
CA ALA A 255 -12.64 -24.78 17.13
C ALA A 255 -12.35 -25.15 18.60
N TRP A 256 -12.14 -26.42 18.91
CA TRP A 256 -11.50 -26.79 20.16
C TRP A 256 -10.10 -26.18 20.12
N LEU A 257 -9.93 -25.10 20.91
CA LEU A 257 -8.62 -24.47 21.12
C LEU A 257 -7.65 -25.57 21.54
N ASP A 258 -6.73 -25.92 20.66
CA ASP A 258 -5.61 -26.78 21.02
C ASP A 258 -4.71 -25.99 21.97
N THR A 259 -5.02 -26.07 23.25
CA THR A 259 -4.24 -25.44 24.33
C THR A 259 -2.88 -26.10 24.53
N SER A 260 -2.61 -27.20 23.81
CA SER A 260 -1.32 -27.89 23.82
C SER A 260 -0.27 -27.24 22.92
N LEU A 261 -0.66 -26.27 22.08
CA LEU A 261 0.28 -25.49 21.26
C LEU A 261 1.18 -24.62 22.15
N THR A 262 2.31 -25.21 22.54
CA THR A 262 3.44 -24.45 23.10
C THR A 262 4.06 -23.64 21.98
N VAL A 263 3.52 -22.47 21.69
CA VAL A 263 4.14 -21.50 20.76
C VAL A 263 5.44 -21.05 21.41
N ARG A 264 6.57 -21.52 20.88
CA ARG A 264 7.88 -21.01 21.29
C ARG A 264 8.01 -19.58 20.73
N PRO A 265 8.33 -18.59 21.58
CA PRO A 265 8.48 -17.20 21.09
C PRO A 265 9.47 -17.09 19.92
N GLY A 266 10.52 -17.92 19.89
CA GLY A 266 11.50 -17.95 18.81
C GLY A 266 11.01 -18.46 17.45
N ASP A 267 9.81 -19.06 17.39
CA ASP A 267 9.22 -19.53 16.13
C ASP A 267 8.45 -18.40 15.41
N ARG A 268 8.20 -17.28 16.08
CA ARG A 268 7.58 -16.11 15.48
C ARG A 268 8.57 -15.31 14.65
N VAL A 269 8.10 -14.84 13.50
CA VAL A 269 8.93 -14.08 12.54
C VAL A 269 9.52 -12.82 13.19
N GLU A 270 8.78 -12.18 14.11
CA GLU A 270 9.16 -10.98 14.83
C GLU A 270 10.38 -11.18 15.76
N TYR A 271 10.61 -12.40 16.23
CA TYR A 271 11.72 -12.75 17.12
C TYR A 271 12.92 -13.41 16.43
N GLN A 272 12.89 -13.54 15.10
CA GLN A 272 13.97 -14.15 14.31
C GLN A 272 15.01 -13.14 13.78
N LEU A 273 14.91 -11.89 14.20
CA LEU A 273 15.88 -10.81 13.87
C LEU A 273 17.19 -10.89 14.68
#